data_bf00ce609f03bab6e679e7a3ec222518
#
_entry.id   bf00ce609f03bab6e679e7a3ec222518
#
_cell.length_a   1.000
_cell.length_b   1.000
_cell.length_c   1.000
_cell.angle_alpha   90.00
_cell.angle_beta   90.00
_cell.angle_gamma   90.00
#
_symmetry.space_group_name_H-M   'P 1'
#
loop_
_entity.id
_entity.type
_entity.pdbx_description
1 polymer ?
#
loop_
_entity_poly.entity_id
_entity_poly.type
_entity_poly.pdbx_seq_one_letter_code
_entity_poly.pdbx_strand_id
1 'polypeptide(L)'
;MVAELSTSGQIPAQTVADAAAGDSLAFAQIVRAHHDDMARVCQVICDDPELAQDATQTAWPIVWRKLGTLRDPDKLRPWLVSVAANEARQLVRRLHRDLVVPIDVADVRSDAMNPATRSTDDSLTTAIRRLPTEDRMLIALRYVAGFDATEIGRTMGLSASGVRSRLARLVARLREEIDHE
;
A
#
# COMPACT_ATOMS: atom_id res chain seq x y z
N MET A 1 7.96 -6.06 28.14
CA MET A 1 6.66 -6.69 27.85
C MET A 1 6.37 -6.30 26.42
N VAL A 2 6.77 -7.14 25.47
CA VAL A 2 6.62 -6.89 24.02
C VAL A 2 5.18 -7.13 23.69
N ALA A 3 4.48 -6.08 23.21
CA ALA A 3 3.09 -6.21 22.76
C ALA A 3 3.06 -7.24 21.62
N GLU A 4 2.30 -8.30 21.80
CA GLU A 4 1.99 -9.28 20.79
C GLU A 4 1.36 -8.54 19.61
N LEU A 5 2.10 -8.50 18.50
CA LEU A 5 1.59 -8.11 17.21
C LEU A 5 0.42 -9.05 16.90
N SER A 6 -0.77 -8.50 16.89
CA SER A 6 -2.02 -9.20 16.57
C SER A 6 -1.79 -10.15 15.40
N THR A 7 -1.91 -11.42 15.68
CA THR A 7 -2.03 -12.47 14.68
C THR A 7 -3.24 -12.10 13.81
N SER A 8 -3.00 -11.55 12.62
CA SER A 8 -4.05 -11.37 11.61
C SER A 8 -4.72 -12.72 11.45
N GLY A 9 -5.98 -12.85 11.87
CA GLY A 9 -6.69 -14.13 11.95
C GLY A 9 -6.62 -14.84 10.60
N GLN A 10 -5.96 -15.98 10.57
CA GLN A 10 -5.85 -16.79 9.37
C GLN A 10 -7.25 -17.21 8.94
N ILE A 11 -7.69 -16.73 7.79
CA ILE A 11 -9.00 -17.07 7.24
C ILE A 11 -8.95 -18.53 6.75
N PRO A 12 -9.88 -19.39 7.20
CA PRO A 12 -9.92 -20.77 6.73
C PRO A 12 -10.06 -20.85 5.21
N ALA A 13 -9.40 -21.83 4.58
CA ALA A 13 -9.47 -22.05 3.14
C ALA A 13 -10.93 -22.26 2.66
N GLN A 14 -11.77 -22.90 3.49
CA GLN A 14 -13.19 -23.08 3.19
C GLN A 14 -13.92 -21.74 3.10
N THR A 15 -13.67 -20.80 4.03
CA THR A 15 -14.27 -19.46 3.98
C THR A 15 -13.87 -18.71 2.69
N VAL A 16 -12.63 -18.89 2.22
CA VAL A 16 -12.19 -18.30 0.94
C VAL A 16 -12.94 -18.94 -0.23
N ALA A 17 -13.13 -20.24 -0.22
CA ALA A 17 -13.86 -20.97 -1.26
C ALA A 17 -15.33 -20.57 -1.28
N ASP A 18 -15.98 -20.46 -0.13
CA ASP A 18 -17.40 -20.05 -0.01
C ASP A 18 -17.58 -18.62 -0.53
N ALA A 19 -16.70 -17.70 -0.13
CA ALA A 19 -16.70 -16.32 -0.65
C ALA A 19 -16.49 -16.27 -2.16
N ALA A 20 -15.59 -17.09 -2.70
CA ALA A 20 -15.35 -17.20 -4.14
C ALA A 20 -16.56 -17.78 -4.90
N ALA A 21 -17.38 -18.59 -4.24
CA ALA A 21 -18.65 -19.11 -4.75
C ALA A 21 -19.81 -18.10 -4.64
N GLY A 22 -19.60 -16.93 -4.01
CA GLY A 22 -20.57 -15.86 -3.91
C GLY A 22 -21.24 -15.74 -2.53
N ASP A 23 -20.75 -16.42 -1.50
CA ASP A 23 -21.24 -16.25 -0.15
C ASP A 23 -20.80 -14.90 0.43
N SER A 24 -21.77 -14.01 0.60
CA SER A 24 -21.54 -12.65 1.13
C SER A 24 -21.13 -12.63 2.59
N LEU A 25 -21.54 -13.60 3.41
CA LEU A 25 -21.15 -13.67 4.82
C LEU A 25 -19.68 -14.11 4.95
N ALA A 26 -19.27 -15.12 4.17
CA ALA A 26 -17.89 -15.54 4.07
C ALA A 26 -16.99 -14.39 3.58
N PHE A 27 -17.45 -13.62 2.59
CA PHE A 27 -16.73 -12.45 2.11
C PHE A 27 -16.61 -11.35 3.17
N ALA A 28 -17.68 -11.09 3.93
CA ALA A 28 -17.63 -10.11 5.02
C ALA A 28 -16.62 -10.48 6.12
N GLN A 29 -16.36 -11.78 6.35
CA GLN A 29 -15.29 -12.22 7.25
C GLN A 29 -13.90 -11.86 6.69
N ILE A 30 -13.68 -12.06 5.38
CA ILE A 30 -12.43 -11.66 4.72
C ILE A 30 -12.22 -10.15 4.83
N VAL A 31 -13.26 -9.36 4.55
CA VAL A 31 -13.20 -7.89 4.67
C VAL A 31 -12.80 -7.49 6.08
N ARG A 32 -13.47 -8.02 7.09
CA ARG A 32 -13.18 -7.68 8.50
C ARG A 32 -11.77 -8.02 8.92
N ALA A 33 -11.22 -9.14 8.43
CA ALA A 33 -9.88 -9.60 8.79
C ALA A 33 -8.76 -8.80 8.10
N HIS A 34 -9.00 -8.24 6.91
CA HIS A 34 -7.93 -7.70 6.06
C HIS A 34 -8.11 -6.23 5.66
N HIS A 35 -9.24 -5.59 6.03
CA HIS A 35 -9.49 -4.19 5.67
C HIS A 35 -8.38 -3.27 6.15
N ASP A 36 -7.98 -3.39 7.42
CA ASP A 36 -6.95 -2.53 8.02
C ASP A 36 -5.57 -2.72 7.39
N ASP A 37 -5.22 -3.95 6.98
CA ASP A 37 -3.97 -4.20 6.26
C ASP A 37 -3.94 -3.47 4.91
N MET A 38 -5.05 -3.53 4.17
CA MET A 38 -5.19 -2.84 2.90
C MET A 38 -5.19 -1.31 3.08
N ALA A 39 -5.94 -0.81 4.06
CA ALA A 39 -6.03 0.62 4.35
C ALA A 39 -4.68 1.23 4.75
N ARG A 40 -3.90 0.55 5.61
CA ARG A 40 -2.55 1.02 6.00
C ARG A 40 -1.61 1.15 4.79
N VAL A 41 -1.64 0.20 3.87
CA VAL A 41 -0.83 0.26 2.66
C VAL A 41 -1.29 1.40 1.74
N CYS A 42 -2.60 1.55 1.53
CA CYS A 42 -3.16 2.67 0.76
C CYS A 42 -2.78 4.01 1.37
N GLN A 43 -2.82 4.15 2.70
CA GLN A 43 -2.46 5.39 3.40
C GLN A 43 -1.03 5.85 3.08
N VAL A 44 -0.06 4.94 3.09
CA VAL A 44 1.33 5.29 2.75
C VAL A 44 1.49 5.64 1.27
N ILE A 45 0.76 4.95 0.38
CA ILE A 45 0.87 5.19 -1.07
C ILE A 45 0.20 6.50 -1.48
N CYS A 46 -1.00 6.78 -0.99
CA CYS A 46 -1.77 7.97 -1.37
C CYS A 46 -1.26 9.24 -0.67
N ASP A 47 -0.78 9.12 0.57
CA ASP A 47 -0.42 10.26 1.44
C ASP A 47 -1.58 11.23 1.71
N ASP A 48 -2.78 10.79 1.47
CA ASP A 48 -4.04 11.50 1.68
C ASP A 48 -5.07 10.52 2.24
N PRO A 49 -5.70 10.80 3.39
CA PRO A 49 -6.64 9.88 4.03
C PRO A 49 -7.89 9.60 3.19
N GLU A 50 -8.41 10.60 2.47
CA GLU A 50 -9.61 10.45 1.65
C GLU A 50 -9.29 9.57 0.43
N LEU A 51 -8.19 9.84 -0.26
CA LEU A 51 -7.73 9.02 -1.37
C LEU A 51 -7.39 7.59 -0.94
N ALA A 52 -6.82 7.40 0.24
CA ALA A 52 -6.53 6.08 0.78
C ALA A 52 -7.80 5.29 1.07
N GLN A 53 -8.82 5.95 1.62
CA GLN A 53 -10.13 5.36 1.86
C GLN A 53 -10.79 4.97 0.53
N ASP A 54 -10.80 5.85 -0.45
CA ASP A 54 -11.37 5.61 -1.78
C ASP A 54 -10.66 4.43 -2.47
N ALA A 55 -9.33 4.38 -2.43
CA ALA A 55 -8.56 3.28 -2.98
C ALA A 55 -8.90 1.94 -2.32
N THR A 56 -9.02 1.94 -0.98
CA THR A 56 -9.37 0.75 -0.21
C THR A 56 -10.81 0.29 -0.53
N GLN A 57 -11.76 1.20 -0.60
CA GLN A 57 -13.15 0.90 -0.96
C GLN A 57 -13.27 0.38 -2.39
N THR A 58 -12.56 0.99 -3.34
CA THR A 58 -12.55 0.58 -4.75
C THR A 58 -11.91 -0.79 -4.95
N ALA A 59 -10.95 -1.17 -4.11
CA ALA A 59 -10.30 -2.48 -4.17
C ALA A 59 -11.26 -3.64 -3.86
N TRP A 60 -12.23 -3.48 -2.94
CA TRP A 60 -13.12 -4.56 -2.51
C TRP A 60 -14.03 -5.12 -3.61
N PRO A 61 -14.70 -4.32 -4.44
CA PRO A 61 -15.42 -4.84 -5.61
C PRO A 61 -14.54 -5.60 -6.60
N ILE A 62 -13.26 -5.22 -6.73
CA ILE A 62 -12.29 -5.95 -7.57
C ILE A 62 -11.95 -7.30 -6.95
N VAL A 63 -11.70 -7.30 -5.63
CA VAL A 63 -11.49 -8.53 -4.86
C VAL A 63 -12.68 -9.47 -5.03
N TRP A 64 -13.89 -9.01 -4.79
CA TRP A 64 -15.11 -9.81 -4.95
C TRP A 64 -15.19 -10.50 -6.30
N ARG A 65 -14.98 -9.76 -7.39
CA ARG A 65 -15.05 -10.31 -8.74
C ARG A 65 -13.92 -11.27 -9.10
N LYS A 66 -12.74 -11.10 -8.48
CA LYS A 66 -11.53 -11.85 -8.83
C LYS A 66 -11.15 -12.91 -7.80
N LEU A 67 -11.85 -13.04 -6.68
CA LEU A 67 -11.49 -13.97 -5.61
C LEU A 67 -11.42 -15.43 -6.11
N GLY A 68 -12.31 -15.83 -7.00
CA GLY A 68 -12.30 -17.15 -7.63
C GLY A 68 -11.07 -17.45 -8.51
N THR A 69 -10.24 -16.44 -8.83
CA THR A 69 -8.97 -16.65 -9.54
C THR A 69 -7.80 -16.99 -8.60
N LEU A 70 -8.00 -16.81 -7.29
CA LEU A 70 -6.99 -17.13 -6.28
C LEU A 70 -6.90 -18.66 -6.14
N ARG A 71 -5.77 -19.23 -6.57
CA ARG A 71 -5.54 -20.69 -6.54
C ARG A 71 -5.06 -21.21 -5.19
N ASP A 72 -4.42 -20.37 -4.41
CA ASP A 72 -3.78 -20.71 -3.14
C ASP A 72 -4.34 -19.81 -2.03
N PRO A 73 -5.22 -20.34 -1.16
CA PRO A 73 -5.80 -19.58 -0.05
C PRO A 73 -4.76 -18.98 0.91
N ASP A 74 -3.58 -19.61 1.04
CA ASP A 74 -2.50 -19.09 1.90
C ASP A 74 -1.91 -17.78 1.33
N LYS A 75 -2.15 -17.49 0.06
CA LYS A 75 -1.78 -16.24 -0.60
C LYS A 75 -2.87 -15.17 -0.58
N LEU A 76 -3.97 -15.38 0.16
CA LEU A 76 -5.08 -14.43 0.24
C LEU A 76 -4.59 -13.04 0.65
N ARG A 77 -3.92 -12.92 1.80
CA ARG A 77 -3.45 -11.64 2.34
C ARG A 77 -2.52 -10.89 1.37
N PRO A 78 -1.42 -11.48 0.88
CA PRO A 78 -0.57 -10.77 -0.09
C PRO A 78 -1.30 -10.43 -1.39
N TRP A 79 -2.25 -11.23 -1.83
CA TRP A 79 -3.04 -10.93 -3.01
C TRP A 79 -3.98 -9.72 -2.77
N LEU A 80 -4.70 -9.68 -1.64
CA LEU A 80 -5.56 -8.56 -1.25
C LEU A 80 -4.79 -7.24 -1.19
N VAL A 81 -3.64 -7.26 -0.49
CA VAL A 81 -2.76 -6.09 -0.36
C VAL A 81 -2.25 -5.62 -1.73
N SER A 82 -1.90 -6.56 -2.62
CA SER A 82 -1.48 -6.22 -3.99
C SER A 82 -2.59 -5.54 -4.79
N VAL A 83 -3.84 -5.98 -4.63
CA VAL A 83 -4.99 -5.33 -5.27
C VAL A 83 -5.15 -3.89 -4.76
N ALA A 84 -5.14 -3.70 -3.43
CA ALA A 84 -5.28 -2.38 -2.82
C ALA A 84 -4.14 -1.43 -3.21
N ALA A 85 -2.89 -1.90 -3.15
CA ALA A 85 -1.72 -1.11 -3.54
C ALA A 85 -1.77 -0.67 -5.02
N ASN A 86 -2.25 -1.54 -5.91
CA ASN A 86 -2.42 -1.18 -7.32
C ASN A 86 -3.54 -0.16 -7.53
N GLU A 87 -4.65 -0.25 -6.80
CA GLU A 87 -5.73 0.74 -6.88
C GLU A 87 -5.27 2.10 -6.34
N ALA A 88 -4.58 2.13 -5.18
CA ALA A 88 -4.00 3.34 -4.65
C ALA A 88 -3.05 4.03 -5.66
N ARG A 89 -2.13 3.25 -6.24
CA ARG A 89 -1.23 3.75 -7.28
C ARG A 89 -1.98 4.31 -8.50
N GLN A 90 -3.01 3.61 -8.96
CA GLN A 90 -3.80 4.05 -10.12
C GLN A 90 -4.59 5.33 -9.82
N LEU A 91 -5.17 5.44 -8.62
CA LEU A 91 -5.92 6.62 -8.19
C LEU A 91 -5.03 7.86 -8.14
N VAL A 92 -3.85 7.77 -7.49
CA VAL A 92 -2.87 8.86 -7.46
C VAL A 92 -2.44 9.26 -8.89
N ARG A 93 -2.18 8.29 -9.77
CA ARG A 93 -1.78 8.57 -11.17
C ARG A 93 -2.90 9.21 -11.99
N ARG A 94 -4.17 8.87 -11.74
CA ARG A 94 -5.32 9.54 -12.38
C ARG A 94 -5.40 10.98 -11.92
N LEU A 95 -5.34 11.23 -10.61
CA LEU A 95 -5.37 12.57 -10.05
C LEU A 95 -4.28 13.47 -10.64
N HIS A 96 -3.03 12.97 -10.70
CA HIS A 96 -1.94 13.75 -11.32
C HIS A 96 -2.15 14.03 -12.80
N ARG A 97 -2.79 13.12 -13.56
CA ARG A 97 -3.09 13.36 -14.98
C ARG A 97 -4.20 14.39 -15.17
N ASP A 98 -5.21 14.35 -14.30
CA ASP A 98 -6.37 15.26 -14.38
C ASP A 98 -5.99 16.69 -13.95
N LEU A 99 -4.95 16.82 -13.12
CA LEU A 99 -4.35 18.11 -12.76
C LEU A 99 -3.39 18.66 -13.82
N VAL A 100 -2.89 17.83 -14.74
CA VAL A 100 -2.06 18.23 -15.88
C VAL A 100 -2.96 18.57 -17.09
N VAL A 101 -3.71 19.66 -17.01
CA VAL A 101 -4.02 20.49 -18.18
C VAL A 101 -2.68 21.13 -18.57
N PRO A 102 -2.33 21.27 -19.88
CA PRO A 102 -1.00 21.68 -20.30
C PRO A 102 -0.72 23.13 -19.93
N ILE A 103 -0.19 23.34 -18.75
CA ILE A 103 0.54 24.51 -18.36
C ILE A 103 1.88 23.98 -17.86
N ASP A 104 2.95 24.37 -18.54
CA ASP A 104 4.33 24.21 -18.07
C ASP A 104 4.42 24.68 -16.61
N VAL A 105 4.39 23.75 -15.67
CA VAL A 105 4.85 24.01 -14.30
C VAL A 105 5.41 22.74 -13.72
N ALA A 106 6.70 22.78 -13.50
CA ALA A 106 7.42 21.94 -12.58
C ALA A 106 6.76 21.96 -11.18
N ASP A 107 6.78 20.82 -10.50
CA ASP A 107 6.65 20.70 -9.04
C ASP A 107 5.40 21.34 -8.40
N VAL A 108 4.25 20.68 -8.48
CA VAL A 108 3.21 20.90 -7.46
C VAL A 108 3.54 20.03 -6.24
N ARG A 109 4.40 20.57 -5.39
CA ARG A 109 4.53 20.13 -4.00
C ARG A 109 3.26 20.53 -3.29
N SER A 110 2.54 19.58 -2.75
CA SER A 110 1.47 19.87 -1.77
C SER A 110 2.14 20.32 -0.47
N ASP A 111 2.38 21.63 -0.35
CA ASP A 111 2.75 22.25 0.91
C ASP A 111 1.47 22.54 1.70
N ALA A 112 1.10 21.62 2.55
CA ALA A 112 0.15 21.90 3.63
C ALA A 112 0.61 21.18 4.88
N MET A 113 1.54 21.78 5.63
CA MET A 113 1.68 21.43 7.05
C MET A 113 2.37 22.48 7.90
N ASN A 114 1.74 22.74 9.05
CA ASN A 114 2.12 23.61 10.14
C ASN A 114 3.40 23.09 10.85
N PRO A 115 4.44 23.91 11.07
CA PRO A 115 5.72 23.47 11.63
C PRO A 115 5.79 23.64 13.15
N ALA A 116 5.01 22.89 13.92
CA ALA A 116 5.18 22.90 15.37
C ALA A 116 5.10 21.48 15.96
N THR A 117 6.23 21.00 16.41
CA THR A 117 6.55 19.71 17.07
C THR A 117 7.12 18.64 16.13
N ARG A 118 8.41 18.74 15.81
CA ARG A 118 9.12 17.71 15.05
C ARG A 118 9.73 16.70 16.02
N SER A 119 9.14 15.49 16.05
CA SER A 119 9.83 14.29 16.53
C SER A 119 10.51 13.59 15.34
N THR A 120 11.45 12.70 15.58
CA THR A 120 12.11 11.91 14.52
C THR A 120 11.10 11.14 13.65
N ASP A 121 9.94 10.78 14.22
CA ASP A 121 8.82 10.16 13.49
C ASP A 121 8.18 11.13 12.46
N ASP A 122 8.16 12.44 12.76
CA ASP A 122 7.64 13.46 11.83
C ASP A 122 8.60 13.67 10.66
N SER A 123 9.92 13.63 10.89
CA SER A 123 10.94 13.77 9.83
C SER A 123 10.87 12.60 8.84
N LEU A 124 10.78 11.36 9.33
CA LEU A 124 10.66 10.17 8.48
C LEU A 124 9.36 10.21 7.68
N THR A 125 8.24 10.54 8.32
CA THR A 125 6.94 10.64 7.65
C THR A 125 6.99 11.69 6.56
N THR A 126 7.57 12.85 6.83
CA THR A 126 7.75 13.95 5.86
C THR A 126 8.64 13.52 4.69
N ALA A 127 9.75 12.83 4.96
CA ALA A 127 10.63 12.31 3.92
C ALA A 127 9.92 11.27 3.02
N ILE A 128 9.12 10.37 3.60
CA ILE A 128 8.32 9.41 2.84
C ILE A 128 7.28 10.13 1.96
N ARG A 129 6.64 11.16 2.44
CA ARG A 129 5.64 11.97 1.70
C ARG A 129 6.24 12.61 0.44
N ARG A 130 7.50 13.04 0.50
CA ARG A 130 8.22 13.63 -0.65
C ARG A 130 8.61 12.61 -1.72
N LEU A 131 8.49 11.30 -1.44
CA LEU A 131 8.83 10.26 -2.40
C LEU A 131 7.83 10.20 -3.56
N PRO A 132 8.28 9.84 -4.77
CA PRO A 132 7.38 9.44 -5.85
C PRO A 132 6.47 8.29 -5.42
N THR A 133 5.24 8.24 -5.95
CA THR A 133 4.24 7.22 -5.63
C THR A 133 4.77 5.78 -5.74
N GLU A 134 5.61 5.50 -6.74
CA GLU A 134 6.22 4.18 -6.95
C GLU A 134 7.20 3.82 -5.81
N ASP A 135 7.91 4.80 -5.24
CA ASP A 135 8.80 4.58 -4.11
C ASP A 135 8.02 4.45 -2.80
N ARG A 136 6.94 5.22 -2.62
CA ARG A 136 6.01 5.03 -1.50
C ARG A 136 5.38 3.64 -1.52
N MET A 137 4.96 3.16 -2.69
CA MET A 137 4.43 1.80 -2.86
C MET A 137 5.48 0.74 -2.48
N LEU A 138 6.72 0.93 -2.87
CA LEU A 138 7.82 0.02 -2.53
C LEU A 138 8.04 -0.05 -1.01
N ILE A 139 8.05 1.09 -0.32
CA ILE A 139 8.15 1.19 1.14
C ILE A 139 6.94 0.54 1.81
N ALA A 140 5.72 0.85 1.36
CA ALA A 140 4.48 0.31 1.93
C ALA A 140 4.45 -1.23 1.83
N LEU A 141 4.76 -1.80 0.67
CA LEU A 141 4.78 -3.24 0.48
C LEU A 141 5.86 -3.92 1.34
N ARG A 142 7.05 -3.31 1.46
CA ARG A 142 8.15 -3.90 2.23
C ARG A 142 7.95 -3.80 3.74
N TYR A 143 7.64 -2.60 4.24
CA TYR A 143 7.72 -2.30 5.68
C TYR A 143 6.36 -2.31 6.37
N VAL A 144 5.26 -2.04 5.66
CA VAL A 144 3.90 -2.10 6.22
C VAL A 144 3.27 -3.47 5.97
N ALA A 145 3.36 -4.00 4.75
CA ALA A 145 2.78 -5.28 4.41
C ALA A 145 3.70 -6.48 4.70
N GLY A 146 5.02 -6.27 4.84
CA GLY A 146 6.00 -7.30 5.13
C GLY A 146 6.36 -8.20 3.93
N PHE A 147 6.13 -7.73 2.70
CA PHE A 147 6.40 -8.51 1.48
C PHE A 147 7.90 -8.75 1.29
N ASP A 148 8.23 -9.91 0.76
CA ASP A 148 9.57 -10.18 0.27
C ASP A 148 9.82 -9.54 -1.12
N ALA A 149 11.09 -9.57 -1.57
CA ALA A 149 11.44 -8.94 -2.85
C ALA A 149 10.77 -9.63 -4.07
N THR A 150 10.39 -10.90 -3.96
CA THR A 150 9.72 -11.64 -5.02
C THR A 150 8.24 -11.25 -5.10
N GLU A 151 7.58 -11.11 -3.96
CA GLU A 151 6.20 -10.67 -3.85
C GLU A 151 6.02 -9.23 -4.34
N ILE A 152 6.92 -8.34 -3.91
CA ILE A 152 6.98 -6.96 -4.41
C ILE A 152 7.20 -6.92 -5.92
N GLY A 153 8.15 -7.73 -6.40
CA GLY A 153 8.46 -7.83 -7.83
C GLY A 153 7.25 -8.23 -8.66
N ARG A 154 6.47 -9.23 -8.22
CA ARG A 154 5.21 -9.63 -8.89
C ARG A 154 4.18 -8.51 -8.89
N THR A 155 4.03 -7.79 -7.77
CA THR A 155 3.05 -6.72 -7.63
C THR A 155 3.40 -5.50 -8.49
N MET A 156 4.69 -5.16 -8.59
CA MET A 156 5.17 -3.95 -9.27
C MET A 156 5.69 -4.20 -10.71
N GLY A 157 5.77 -5.44 -11.15
CA GLY A 157 6.34 -5.80 -12.46
C GLY A 157 7.86 -5.65 -12.52
N LEU A 158 8.56 -5.92 -11.39
CA LEU A 158 10.01 -5.79 -11.25
C LEU A 158 10.66 -7.16 -10.98
N SER A 159 11.96 -7.30 -11.27
CA SER A 159 12.73 -8.44 -10.80
C SER A 159 13.01 -8.32 -9.29
N ALA A 160 13.15 -9.44 -8.59
CA ALA A 160 13.48 -9.43 -7.16
C ALA A 160 14.85 -8.76 -6.87
N SER A 161 15.81 -8.85 -7.79
CA SER A 161 17.08 -8.14 -7.68
C SER A 161 16.89 -6.63 -7.86
N GLY A 162 16.05 -6.20 -8.81
CA GLY A 162 15.69 -4.81 -9.03
C GLY A 162 15.01 -4.20 -7.80
N VAL A 163 14.09 -4.95 -7.17
CA VAL A 163 13.45 -4.53 -5.92
C VAL A 163 14.48 -4.32 -4.81
N ARG A 164 15.40 -5.28 -4.59
CA ARG A 164 16.44 -5.16 -3.56
C ARG A 164 17.34 -3.94 -3.79
N SER A 165 17.81 -3.74 -5.02
CA SER A 165 18.68 -2.62 -5.37
C SER A 165 17.97 -1.27 -5.20
N ARG A 166 16.68 -1.18 -5.59
CA ARG A 166 15.88 0.04 -5.45
C ARG A 166 15.60 0.36 -3.98
N LEU A 167 15.23 -0.66 -3.17
CA LEU A 167 15.03 -0.51 -1.74
C LEU A 167 16.31 -0.03 -1.03
N ALA A 168 17.47 -0.64 -1.32
CA ALA A 168 18.73 -0.25 -0.70
C ALA A 168 19.07 1.23 -0.96
N ARG A 169 18.93 1.70 -2.22
CA ARG A 169 19.15 3.11 -2.59
C ARG A 169 18.14 4.04 -1.92
N LEU A 170 16.87 3.62 -1.86
CA LEU A 170 15.81 4.42 -1.25
C LEU A 170 16.02 4.60 0.24
N VAL A 171 16.38 3.53 0.96
CA VAL A 171 16.66 3.59 2.40
C VAL A 171 17.91 4.43 2.69
N ALA A 172 18.97 4.32 1.87
CA ALA A 172 20.16 5.16 2.01
C ALA A 172 19.81 6.65 1.89
N ARG A 173 19.05 7.02 0.85
CA ARG A 173 18.60 8.40 0.63
C ARG A 173 17.74 8.93 1.79
N LEU A 174 16.79 8.13 2.30
CA LEU A 174 15.96 8.53 3.44
C LEU A 174 16.78 8.76 4.71
N ARG A 175 17.82 7.95 4.95
CA ARG A 175 18.73 8.14 6.09
C ARG A 175 19.51 9.44 5.97
N GLU A 176 20.08 9.71 4.80
CA GLU A 176 20.80 10.97 4.54
C GLU A 176 19.89 12.19 4.73
N GLU A 177 18.64 12.13 4.30
CA GLU A 177 17.68 13.22 4.43
C GLU A 177 17.32 13.49 5.90
N ILE A 178 17.17 12.44 6.72
CA ILE A 178 16.86 12.56 8.15
C ILE A 178 18.07 13.03 8.95
N ASP A 179 19.28 12.57 8.63
CA ASP A 179 20.52 12.92 9.36
C ASP A 179 20.94 14.39 9.08
N HIS A 180 20.38 15.05 8.08
CA HIS A 180 20.69 16.45 7.69
C HIS A 180 19.63 17.47 8.12
N GLU A 181 18.50 17.05 8.70
CA GLU A 181 17.48 17.91 9.33
C GLU A 181 17.74 18.16 10.82
#